data_2be4f019d9d584bc13f52b893803534d
#
_entry.id   2be4f019d9d584bc13f52b893803534d
#
_cell.length_a   1.000
_cell.length_b   1.000
_cell.length_c   1.000
_cell.angle_alpha   90.00
_cell.angle_beta   90.00
_cell.angle_gamma   90.00
#
_symmetry.space_group_name_H-M   'P 1'
#
loop_
_entity.id
_entity.type
_entity.pdbx_description
1 polymer ?
#
loop_
_entity_poly.entity_id
_entity_poly.type
_entity_poly.pdbx_seq_one_letter_code
_entity_poly.pdbx_strand_id
1 'polypeptide(L)'
;YKRQILEMACAAPSAGDLQSYHIFVISDAQQRQQLSEIANDQTFIAEAPITLLFCSDPARAAKQYGERGEQLYALQDATIAAAYAQLAVVAAGLASTWVGYFDETKVKQAFSIPADLEPVAALSIGYPAELPEETPRRPINDVVTRL
;
A
#
# COMPACT_ATOMS: atom_id res chain seq x y z
N TYR A 1 11.12 -5.72 -13.08
CA TYR A 1 9.73 -5.52 -12.61
C TYR A 1 9.62 -4.54 -11.44
N LYS A 2 10.50 -4.60 -10.41
CA LYS A 2 10.43 -3.72 -9.23
C LYS A 2 10.37 -2.22 -9.59
N ARG A 3 11.24 -1.75 -10.49
CA ARG A 3 11.26 -0.36 -10.92
C ARG A 3 9.98 0.04 -11.65
N GLN A 4 9.50 -0.80 -12.55
CA GLN A 4 8.27 -0.55 -13.32
C GLN A 4 7.03 -0.48 -12.42
N ILE A 5 6.94 -1.34 -11.39
CA ILE A 5 5.86 -1.30 -10.40
C ILE A 5 5.89 0.00 -9.62
N LEU A 6 7.08 0.47 -9.19
CA LEU A 6 7.23 1.74 -8.48
C LEU A 6 6.90 2.95 -9.39
N GLU A 7 7.33 2.93 -10.66
CA GLU A 7 6.99 3.97 -11.63
C GLU A 7 5.47 4.06 -11.84
N MET A 8 4.76 2.92 -11.91
CA MET A 8 3.30 2.91 -12.00
C MET A 8 2.62 3.39 -10.73
N ALA A 9 3.13 3.03 -9.56
CA ALA A 9 2.64 3.58 -8.29
C ALA A 9 2.75 5.11 -8.26
N CYS A 10 3.89 5.64 -8.69
CA CYS A 10 4.15 7.09 -8.74
C CYS A 10 3.38 7.81 -9.87
N ALA A 11 2.85 7.09 -10.86
CA ALA A 11 1.98 7.63 -11.90
C ALA A 11 0.51 7.74 -11.47
N ALA A 12 0.18 7.28 -10.27
CA ALA A 12 -1.16 7.37 -9.71
C ALA A 12 -1.61 8.84 -9.56
N PRO A 13 -2.89 9.16 -9.83
CA PRO A 13 -3.41 10.49 -9.58
C PRO A 13 -3.42 10.79 -8.08
N SER A 14 -3.27 12.08 -7.75
CA SER A 14 -3.31 12.56 -6.36
C SER A 14 -4.03 13.90 -6.27
N ALA A 15 -4.50 14.26 -5.09
CA ALA A 15 -5.15 15.55 -4.86
C ALA A 15 -4.18 16.70 -5.18
N GLY A 16 -4.56 17.56 -6.13
CA GLY A 16 -3.73 18.68 -6.58
C GLY A 16 -2.36 18.29 -7.10
N ASP A 17 -2.19 17.05 -7.55
CA ASP A 17 -0.93 16.48 -8.01
C ASP A 17 0.19 16.56 -6.95
N LEU A 18 -0.18 16.45 -5.67
CA LEU A 18 0.76 16.61 -4.54
C LEU A 18 1.57 15.36 -4.23
N GLN A 19 1.11 14.17 -4.64
CA GLN A 19 1.70 12.88 -4.28
C GLN A 19 2.01 12.81 -2.77
N SER A 20 0.97 12.97 -1.94
CA SER A 20 1.08 13.04 -0.47
C SER A 20 1.25 11.65 0.14
N TYR A 21 2.30 10.96 -0.29
CA TYR A 21 2.66 9.62 0.19
C TYR A 21 4.16 9.38 0.12
N HIS A 22 4.59 8.32 0.82
CA HIS A 22 5.95 7.77 0.74
C HIS A 22 5.88 6.25 0.61
N ILE A 23 6.80 5.65 -0.14
CA ILE A 23 6.85 4.20 -0.37
C ILE A 23 8.17 3.67 0.16
N PHE A 24 8.10 2.78 1.16
CA PHE A 24 9.26 2.06 1.67
C PHE A 24 9.34 0.69 1.01
N VAL A 25 10.53 0.33 0.55
CA VAL A 25 10.80 -0.96 -0.10
C VAL A 25 11.51 -1.87 0.88
N ILE A 26 10.84 -2.92 1.34
CA ILE A 26 11.33 -3.88 2.31
C ILE A 26 11.75 -5.16 1.55
N SER A 27 13.04 -5.36 1.36
CA SER A 27 13.61 -6.52 0.66
C SER A 27 14.52 -7.39 1.55
N ASP A 28 14.94 -6.88 2.70
CA ASP A 28 15.71 -7.63 3.68
C ASP A 28 14.83 -8.69 4.35
N ALA A 29 15.36 -9.93 4.49
CA ALA A 29 14.59 -11.06 5.01
C ALA A 29 14.22 -10.90 6.49
N GLN A 30 15.08 -10.30 7.31
CA GLN A 30 14.80 -10.08 8.72
C GLN A 30 13.72 -9.01 8.90
N GLN A 31 13.78 -7.95 8.08
CA GLN A 31 12.77 -6.91 8.08
C GLN A 31 11.40 -7.44 7.63
N ARG A 32 11.32 -8.31 6.61
CA ARG A 32 10.07 -8.94 6.21
C ARG A 32 9.51 -9.87 7.29
N GLN A 33 10.39 -10.64 7.95
CA GLN A 33 9.99 -11.47 9.10
C GLN A 33 9.41 -10.60 10.22
N GLN A 34 10.08 -9.49 10.56
CA GLN A 34 9.62 -8.56 11.58
C GLN A 34 8.26 -7.94 11.20
N LEU A 35 8.06 -7.56 9.93
CA LEU A 35 6.75 -7.06 9.47
C LEU A 35 5.66 -8.14 9.56
N SER A 36 5.98 -9.39 9.23
CA SER A 36 5.06 -10.53 9.37
C SER A 36 4.54 -10.65 10.81
N GLU A 37 5.43 -10.60 11.78
CA GLU A 37 5.11 -10.67 13.22
C GLU A 37 4.24 -9.47 13.66
N ILE A 38 4.58 -8.25 13.24
CA ILE A 38 3.80 -7.04 13.54
C ILE A 38 2.41 -7.09 12.89
N ALA A 39 2.30 -7.76 11.74
CA ALA A 39 1.06 -7.93 10.99
C ALA A 39 0.30 -9.22 11.38
N ASN A 40 0.31 -9.60 12.66
CA ASN A 40 -0.41 -10.74 13.21
C ASN A 40 0.02 -12.09 12.62
N ASP A 41 1.33 -12.31 12.51
CA ASP A 41 1.94 -13.56 12.06
C ASP A 41 1.52 -14.00 10.64
N GLN A 42 1.29 -13.03 9.74
CA GLN A 42 0.98 -13.31 8.34
C GLN A 42 2.26 -13.77 7.61
N THR A 43 2.52 -15.08 7.61
CA THR A 43 3.78 -15.70 7.15
C THR A 43 4.13 -15.40 5.70
N PHE A 44 3.15 -15.23 4.83
CA PHE A 44 3.37 -14.89 3.42
C PHE A 44 4.16 -13.58 3.22
N ILE A 45 4.16 -12.67 4.22
CA ILE A 45 4.97 -11.44 4.18
C ILE A 45 6.45 -11.77 4.25
N ALA A 46 6.82 -12.72 5.10
CA ALA A 46 8.21 -13.19 5.22
C ALA A 46 8.65 -14.01 4.01
N GLU A 47 7.74 -14.80 3.42
CA GLU A 47 7.99 -15.67 2.27
C GLU A 47 8.16 -14.87 0.96
N ALA A 48 7.40 -13.79 0.79
CA ALA A 48 7.49 -12.94 -0.39
C ALA A 48 8.88 -12.28 -0.48
N PRO A 49 9.48 -12.19 -1.69
CA PRO A 49 10.83 -11.61 -1.85
C PRO A 49 10.89 -10.11 -1.58
N ILE A 50 9.76 -9.41 -1.60
CA ILE A 50 9.68 -7.96 -1.41
C ILE A 50 8.31 -7.55 -0.88
N THR A 51 8.30 -6.52 -0.03
CA THR A 51 7.08 -5.84 0.41
C THR A 51 7.23 -4.33 0.17
N LEU A 52 6.21 -3.70 -0.40
CA LEU A 52 6.09 -2.25 -0.52
C LEU A 52 5.17 -1.76 0.59
N LEU A 53 5.69 -0.90 1.47
CA LEU A 53 4.89 -0.26 2.52
C LEU A 53 4.57 1.17 2.07
N PHE A 54 3.29 1.47 1.97
CA PHE A 54 2.76 2.78 1.59
C PHE A 54 2.37 3.54 2.85
N CYS A 55 2.92 4.75 2.99
CA CYS A 55 2.60 5.67 4.05
C CYS A 55 1.98 6.93 3.45
N SER A 56 0.95 7.48 4.08
CA SER A 56 0.46 8.82 3.76
C SER A 56 1.37 9.89 4.36
N ASP A 57 1.37 11.08 3.74
CA ASP A 57 2.03 12.29 4.21
C ASP A 57 0.98 13.37 4.47
N PRO A 58 0.33 13.35 5.66
CA PRO A 58 -0.72 14.30 6.02
C PRO A 58 -0.25 15.76 5.98
N ALA A 59 0.98 16.01 6.45
CA ALA A 59 1.54 17.37 6.51
C ALA A 59 1.71 17.97 5.10
N ARG A 60 2.06 17.16 4.11
CA ARG A 60 2.18 17.59 2.72
C ARG A 60 0.83 17.99 2.13
N ALA A 61 -0.19 17.17 2.33
CA ALA A 61 -1.55 17.46 1.85
C ALA A 61 -2.18 18.66 2.56
N ALA A 62 -1.92 18.81 3.87
CA ALA A 62 -2.43 19.91 4.68
C ALA A 62 -1.96 21.29 4.19
N LYS A 63 -0.77 21.40 3.63
CA LYS A 63 -0.23 22.67 3.10
C LYS A 63 -1.15 23.32 2.07
N GLN A 64 -1.84 22.52 1.26
CA GLN A 64 -2.75 23.03 0.23
C GLN A 64 -4.22 22.93 0.61
N TYR A 65 -4.61 21.90 1.35
CA TYR A 65 -6.02 21.56 1.59
C TYR A 65 -6.41 21.57 3.07
N GLY A 66 -5.52 22.05 3.97
CA GLY A 66 -5.80 22.14 5.40
C GLY A 66 -6.21 20.78 5.99
N GLU A 67 -7.14 20.82 6.92
CA GLU A 67 -7.63 19.64 7.64
C GLU A 67 -8.15 18.53 6.72
N ARG A 68 -8.85 18.88 5.62
CA ARG A 68 -9.34 17.88 4.66
C ARG A 68 -8.19 17.18 3.92
N GLY A 69 -7.11 17.91 3.63
CA GLY A 69 -5.89 17.32 3.07
C GLY A 69 -5.26 16.31 4.03
N GLU A 70 -5.13 16.74 5.29
CA GLU A 70 -4.55 15.93 6.35
C GLU A 70 -5.34 14.65 6.63
N GLN A 71 -6.64 14.76 6.83
CA GLN A 71 -7.48 13.64 7.29
C GLN A 71 -7.95 12.72 6.16
N LEU A 72 -8.03 13.19 4.93
CA LEU A 72 -8.63 12.43 3.84
C LEU A 72 -7.70 12.30 2.63
N TYR A 73 -7.21 13.40 2.06
CA TYR A 73 -6.54 13.34 0.76
C TYR A 73 -5.20 12.62 0.80
N ALA A 74 -4.42 12.78 1.87
CA ALA A 74 -3.16 12.06 2.03
C ALA A 74 -3.38 10.53 2.09
N LEU A 75 -4.41 10.10 2.82
CA LEU A 75 -4.80 8.69 2.89
C LEU A 75 -5.24 8.16 1.52
N GLN A 76 -6.07 8.94 0.80
CA GLN A 76 -6.51 8.57 -0.55
C GLN A 76 -5.32 8.47 -1.52
N ASP A 77 -4.42 9.44 -1.53
CA ASP A 77 -3.24 9.45 -2.39
C ASP A 77 -2.39 8.19 -2.19
N ALA A 78 -2.08 7.83 -0.93
CA ALA A 78 -1.33 6.62 -0.60
C ALA A 78 -2.07 5.34 -1.03
N THR A 79 -3.39 5.28 -0.80
CA THR A 79 -4.24 4.14 -1.17
C THR A 79 -4.32 3.97 -2.69
N ILE A 80 -4.46 5.06 -3.44
CA ILE A 80 -4.50 5.02 -4.91
C ILE A 80 -3.15 4.57 -5.47
N ALA A 81 -2.04 5.09 -4.94
CA ALA A 81 -0.69 4.67 -5.35
C ALA A 81 -0.48 3.17 -5.10
N ALA A 82 -0.92 2.64 -3.95
CA ALA A 82 -0.87 1.22 -3.64
C ALA A 82 -1.73 0.38 -4.61
N ALA A 83 -2.93 0.84 -4.96
CA ALA A 83 -3.79 0.17 -5.93
C ALA A 83 -3.17 0.13 -7.35
N TYR A 84 -2.53 1.22 -7.77
CA TYR A 84 -1.78 1.26 -9.04
C TYR A 84 -0.60 0.29 -9.03
N ALA A 85 0.15 0.22 -7.92
CA ALA A 85 1.20 -0.78 -7.76
C ALA A 85 0.65 -2.20 -7.88
N GLN A 86 -0.49 -2.50 -7.25
CA GLN A 86 -1.12 -3.81 -7.29
C GLN A 86 -1.53 -4.21 -8.72
N LEU A 87 -2.09 -3.29 -9.49
CA LEU A 87 -2.40 -3.52 -10.91
C LEU A 87 -1.14 -3.77 -11.75
N ALA A 88 -0.07 -3.00 -11.49
CA ALA A 88 1.22 -3.18 -12.15
C ALA A 88 1.85 -4.54 -11.84
N VAL A 89 1.70 -5.03 -10.60
CA VAL A 89 2.15 -6.38 -10.20
C VAL A 89 1.48 -7.45 -11.07
N VAL A 90 0.17 -7.38 -11.23
CA VAL A 90 -0.59 -8.32 -12.08
C VAL A 90 -0.14 -8.20 -13.54
N ALA A 91 0.02 -7.00 -14.07
CA ALA A 91 0.50 -6.75 -15.42
C ALA A 91 1.92 -7.32 -15.67
N ALA A 92 2.73 -7.41 -14.62
CA ALA A 92 4.07 -8.01 -14.66
C ALA A 92 4.07 -9.54 -14.52
N GLY A 93 2.91 -10.20 -14.44
CA GLY A 93 2.78 -11.65 -14.22
C GLY A 93 3.15 -12.10 -12.80
N LEU A 94 3.11 -11.18 -11.85
CA LEU A 94 3.35 -11.42 -10.42
C LEU A 94 2.02 -11.43 -9.66
N ALA A 95 2.09 -11.78 -8.38
CA ALA A 95 0.98 -11.68 -7.45
C ALA A 95 1.33 -10.79 -6.27
N SER A 96 0.31 -10.26 -5.62
CA SER A 96 0.48 -9.50 -4.37
C SER A 96 -0.68 -9.74 -3.42
N THR A 97 -0.39 -9.60 -2.14
CA THR A 97 -1.40 -9.57 -1.08
C THR A 97 -1.42 -8.19 -0.45
N TRP A 98 -2.61 -7.61 -0.36
CA TRP A 98 -2.84 -6.35 0.36
C TRP A 98 -2.95 -6.63 1.86
N VAL A 99 -2.10 -5.98 2.64
CA VAL A 99 -2.09 -6.05 4.10
C VAL A 99 -2.38 -4.67 4.66
N GLY A 100 -3.50 -4.54 5.36
CA GLY A 100 -3.90 -3.30 6.06
C GLY A 100 -4.08 -3.50 7.57
N TYR A 101 -3.93 -4.73 8.05
CA TYR A 101 -4.09 -5.06 9.46
C TYR A 101 -2.74 -5.33 10.12
N PHE A 102 -2.15 -4.29 10.70
CA PHE A 102 -0.89 -4.30 11.45
C PHE A 102 -0.91 -3.20 12.52
N ASP A 103 -0.01 -3.30 13.48
CA ASP A 103 0.21 -2.26 14.50
C ASP A 103 1.08 -1.13 13.89
N GLU A 104 0.46 0.00 13.58
CA GLU A 104 1.12 1.16 12.94
C GLU A 104 2.27 1.71 13.79
N THR A 105 2.11 1.75 15.11
CA THR A 105 3.15 2.23 16.02
C THR A 105 4.38 1.33 15.98
N LYS A 106 4.18 0.02 16.02
CA LYS A 106 5.27 -0.95 15.91
C LYS A 106 5.94 -0.90 14.55
N VAL A 107 5.18 -0.73 13.45
CA VAL A 107 5.73 -0.55 12.10
C VAL A 107 6.62 0.69 12.05
N LYS A 108 6.15 1.83 12.56
CA LYS A 108 6.95 3.07 12.60
C LYS A 108 8.26 2.89 13.37
N GLN A 109 8.21 2.22 14.52
CA GLN A 109 9.40 1.95 15.33
C GLN A 109 10.36 0.97 14.65
N ALA A 110 9.84 -0.14 14.12
CA ALA A 110 10.65 -1.20 13.52
C ALA A 110 11.42 -0.74 12.28
N PHE A 111 10.82 0.13 11.46
CA PHE A 111 11.38 0.59 10.21
C PHE A 111 11.89 2.04 10.25
N SER A 112 11.95 2.65 11.44
CA SER A 112 12.38 4.05 11.63
C SER A 112 11.63 5.02 10.71
N ILE A 113 10.32 4.82 10.56
CA ILE A 113 9.48 5.68 9.73
C ILE A 113 9.32 7.04 10.44
N PRO A 114 9.51 8.15 9.72
CA PRO A 114 9.30 9.49 10.28
C PRO A 114 7.93 9.63 10.96
N ALA A 115 7.88 10.38 12.05
CA ALA A 115 6.68 10.51 12.88
C ALA A 115 5.50 11.16 12.14
N ASP A 116 5.79 11.98 11.14
CA ASP A 116 4.84 12.69 10.26
C ASP A 116 4.26 11.85 9.13
N LEU A 117 4.76 10.64 8.92
CA LEU A 117 4.21 9.67 7.95
C LEU A 117 3.35 8.63 8.66
N GLU A 118 2.23 8.26 8.05
CA GLU A 118 1.30 7.27 8.60
C GLU A 118 1.23 6.02 7.71
N PRO A 119 1.61 4.83 8.22
CA PRO A 119 1.48 3.57 7.47
C PRO A 119 0.02 3.30 7.08
N VAL A 120 -0.23 3.01 5.80
CA VAL A 120 -1.58 2.80 5.24
C VAL A 120 -1.78 1.36 4.80
N ALA A 121 -0.86 0.83 4.02
CA ALA A 121 -0.97 -0.51 3.47
C ALA A 121 0.41 -1.08 3.13
N ALA A 122 0.53 -2.39 3.20
CA ALA A 122 1.69 -3.11 2.69
C ALA A 122 1.26 -4.06 1.57
N LEU A 123 2.01 -4.11 0.48
CA LEU A 123 1.86 -5.08 -0.60
C LEU A 123 3.03 -6.06 -0.57
N SER A 124 2.77 -7.31 -0.17
CA SER A 124 3.72 -8.40 -0.33
C SER A 124 3.66 -8.92 -1.75
N ILE A 125 4.80 -8.94 -2.46
CA ILE A 125 4.86 -9.18 -3.89
C ILE A 125 5.79 -10.36 -4.17
N GLY A 126 5.34 -11.30 -5.01
CA GLY A 126 6.12 -12.45 -5.43
C GLY A 126 5.49 -13.19 -6.60
N TYR A 127 6.08 -14.33 -6.97
CA TYR A 127 5.42 -15.28 -7.87
C TYR A 127 4.34 -16.02 -7.10
N PRO A 128 3.13 -16.21 -7.67
CA PRO A 128 2.06 -16.93 -7.00
C PRO A 128 2.44 -18.40 -6.82
N ALA A 129 2.30 -18.91 -5.58
CA ALA A 129 2.43 -20.34 -5.32
C ALA A 129 1.16 -21.11 -5.73
N GLU A 130 0.03 -20.40 -5.72
CA GLU A 130 -1.27 -20.90 -6.14
C GLU A 130 -2.07 -19.78 -6.80
N LEU A 131 -3.05 -20.11 -7.62
CA LEU A 131 -4.01 -19.13 -8.13
C LEU A 131 -5.17 -19.06 -7.13
N PRO A 132 -5.44 -17.86 -6.57
CA PRO A 132 -6.53 -17.70 -5.64
C PRO A 132 -7.88 -17.97 -6.31
N GLU A 133 -8.81 -18.58 -5.58
CA GLU A 133 -10.20 -18.68 -6.03
C GLU A 133 -10.82 -17.29 -6.17
N GLU A 134 -11.68 -17.13 -7.19
CA GLU A 134 -12.43 -15.88 -7.36
C GLU A 134 -13.38 -15.66 -6.20
N THR A 135 -13.22 -14.56 -5.50
CA THR A 135 -14.15 -14.17 -4.45
C THR A 135 -15.38 -13.47 -5.03
N PRO A 136 -16.61 -13.76 -4.54
CA PRO A 136 -17.82 -13.11 -5.01
C PRO A 136 -17.74 -11.59 -4.88
N ARG A 137 -18.34 -10.89 -5.83
CA ARG A 137 -18.49 -9.44 -5.81
C ARG A 137 -19.95 -9.08 -5.69
N ARG A 138 -20.24 -7.95 -5.06
CA ARG A 138 -21.59 -7.41 -5.05
C ARG A 138 -22.03 -7.14 -6.50
N PRO A 139 -23.30 -7.42 -6.85
CA PRO A 139 -23.85 -7.08 -8.16
C PRO A 139 -23.67 -5.59 -8.44
N ILE A 140 -23.42 -5.24 -9.71
CA ILE A 140 -23.18 -3.85 -10.09
C ILE A 140 -24.33 -2.92 -9.73
N ASN A 141 -25.56 -3.42 -9.82
CA ASN A 141 -26.78 -2.67 -9.48
C ASN A 141 -26.91 -2.33 -7.99
N ASP A 142 -26.18 -3.04 -7.11
CA ASP A 142 -26.17 -2.79 -5.67
C ASP A 142 -25.18 -1.69 -5.27
N VAL A 143 -24.28 -1.33 -6.17
CA VAL A 143 -23.18 -0.37 -5.89
C VAL A 143 -23.18 0.83 -6.82
N VAL A 144 -24.00 0.79 -7.88
CA VAL A 144 -24.12 1.87 -8.88
C VAL A 144 -25.55 2.39 -8.93
N THR A 145 -25.71 3.66 -8.64
CA THR A 145 -27.00 4.37 -8.82
C THR A 145 -26.88 5.34 -9.96
N ARG A 146 -27.85 5.32 -10.90
CA ARG A 146 -27.97 6.32 -11.97
C ARG A 146 -28.92 7.42 -11.50
N LEU A 147 -28.46 8.67 -11.54
CA LEU A 147 -29.23 9.86 -11.19
C LEU A 147 -29.87 10.48 -12.43
#